data_a7f75429d64724d45506b2d4198c6d1c
#
_entry.id   a7f75429d64724d45506b2d4198c6d1c
#
_cell.length_a   1.000
_cell.length_b   1.000
_cell.length_c   1.000
_cell.angle_alpha   90.00
_cell.angle_beta   90.00
_cell.angle_gamma   90.00
#
_symmetry.space_group_name_H-M   'P 1'
#
loop_
_entity.id
_entity.type
_entity.pdbx_description
1 polymer ?
#
loop_
_entity_poly.entity_id
_entity_poly.type
_entity_poly.pdbx_seq_one_letter_code
_entity_poly.pdbx_strand_id
1 'polypeptide(L)'
;MAGHVAMHLGMVNLAQLLKFFQFVVCFYGILTLVVLYLILKKLPLSNFSRLLAFGTACFLPRHIYMSAINSNDTISYLFVAVSIYLLLVAIEKKFPFLLLLSVSVVISATLFTKYTSFVVLPIVLMLFASLAYKRLFASRKQALLSFVLIILVPVTILSAHLIWNKKHYDSPLPWNVTRSDPSLIQPRDSEHFDFFTFKPWESIDLPIIVPGRMHSFWTLVYNGMWFDNEPKFLYFLVANQSWWDHYYGWLRGEEKFPEESPSMSQPTRLLGAGLTAVGLFPLLLMVRGFGNVFSRSWRSRITAEEVVKMSIFPTLLVSNMAVMTALAVRLPVYAAAKASYFLNSLPAFVVFLSLGLMTCEKSKHLKWTVMIAFSFLFCLASVHILHVVLSILVLKPANLLG
;
A
#
# COMPACT_ATOMS: atom_id res chain seq x y z
N MET A 1 21.70 6.05 6.42
CA MET A 1 21.98 7.28 5.66
C MET A 1 21.27 8.51 6.25
N ALA A 2 19.93 8.58 6.32
CA ALA A 2 19.22 9.74 6.89
C ALA A 2 19.64 10.10 8.32
N GLY A 3 19.93 9.11 9.20
CA GLY A 3 20.43 9.35 10.56
C GLY A 3 21.80 10.01 10.61
N HIS A 4 22.71 9.64 9.71
CA HIS A 4 24.02 10.31 9.61
C HIS A 4 23.89 11.76 9.13
N VAL A 5 22.99 12.00 8.15
CA VAL A 5 22.71 13.38 7.70
C VAL A 5 22.15 14.22 8.84
N ALA A 6 21.21 13.67 9.62
CA ALA A 6 20.62 14.37 10.77
C ALA A 6 21.65 14.71 11.84
N MET A 7 22.58 13.79 12.14
CA MET A 7 23.69 14.05 13.06
C MET A 7 24.64 15.15 12.54
N HIS A 8 24.96 15.14 11.26
CA HIS A 8 25.78 16.21 10.65
C HIS A 8 25.08 17.57 10.65
N LEU A 9 23.73 17.60 10.67
CA LEU A 9 22.94 18.82 10.83
C LEU A 9 22.81 19.28 12.30
N GLY A 10 23.53 18.66 13.25
CA GLY A 10 23.52 19.02 14.65
C GLY A 10 22.23 18.64 15.41
N MET A 11 21.47 17.71 14.87
CA MET A 11 20.24 17.23 15.53
C MET A 11 20.57 16.26 16.66
N VAL A 12 20.70 16.80 17.87
CA VAL A 12 21.09 16.05 19.08
C VAL A 12 19.86 15.53 19.84
N ASN A 13 18.69 16.11 19.61
CA ASN A 13 17.46 15.78 20.32
C ASN A 13 16.64 14.74 19.51
N LEU A 14 16.20 13.66 20.19
CA LEU A 14 15.37 12.61 19.60
C LEU A 14 14.12 13.16 18.91
N ALA A 15 13.45 14.16 19.49
CA ALA A 15 12.26 14.78 18.90
C ALA A 15 12.55 15.48 17.56
N GLN A 16 13.70 16.15 17.44
CA GLN A 16 14.14 16.78 16.18
C GLN A 16 14.46 15.71 15.13
N LEU A 17 15.13 14.63 15.53
CA LEU A 17 15.44 13.49 14.66
C LEU A 17 14.16 12.83 14.13
N LEU A 18 13.17 12.59 14.98
CA LEU A 18 11.88 12.02 14.58
C LEU A 18 11.14 12.94 13.60
N LYS A 19 11.12 14.26 13.84
CA LYS A 19 10.52 15.23 12.91
C LYS A 19 11.24 15.25 11.56
N PHE A 20 12.56 15.17 11.55
CA PHE A 20 13.34 15.07 10.32
C PHE A 20 12.97 13.80 9.53
N PHE A 21 12.88 12.65 10.18
CA PHE A 21 12.44 11.41 9.52
C PHE A 21 11.02 11.51 8.99
N GLN A 22 10.09 12.14 9.72
CA GLN A 22 8.74 12.38 9.24
C GLN A 22 8.74 13.23 7.96
N PHE A 23 9.55 14.29 7.92
CA PHE A 23 9.71 15.10 6.71
C PHE A 23 10.24 14.28 5.52
N VAL A 24 11.26 13.44 5.73
CA VAL A 24 11.81 12.55 4.70
C VAL A 24 10.76 11.56 4.20
N VAL A 25 9.96 10.97 5.09
CA VAL A 25 8.90 10.04 4.73
C VAL A 25 7.78 10.75 3.95
N CYS A 26 7.41 11.97 4.36
CA CYS A 26 6.44 12.79 3.63
C CYS A 26 6.92 13.07 2.19
N PHE A 27 8.20 13.40 2.03
CA PHE A 27 8.81 13.60 0.72
C PHE A 27 8.72 12.33 -0.16
N TYR A 28 8.97 11.14 0.39
CA TYR A 28 8.78 9.88 -0.34
C TYR A 28 7.33 9.65 -0.74
N GLY A 29 6.37 10.02 0.10
CA GLY A 29 4.94 9.97 -0.23
C GLY A 29 4.60 10.85 -1.43
N ILE A 30 5.09 12.09 -1.44
CA ILE A 30 4.91 13.03 -2.57
C ILE A 30 5.55 12.47 -3.85
N LEU A 31 6.79 11.98 -3.77
CA LEU A 31 7.47 11.38 -4.93
C LEU A 31 6.71 10.15 -5.46
N THR A 32 6.11 9.36 -4.57
CA THR A 32 5.26 8.22 -4.99
C THR A 32 4.10 8.71 -5.86
N LEU A 33 3.40 9.78 -5.47
CA LEU A 33 2.32 10.35 -6.27
C LEU A 33 2.83 10.89 -7.62
N VAL A 34 3.97 11.58 -7.64
CA VAL A 34 4.58 12.04 -8.90
C VAL A 34 4.85 10.86 -9.84
N VAL A 35 5.46 9.79 -9.33
CA VAL A 35 5.76 8.60 -10.14
C VAL A 35 4.47 7.91 -10.60
N LEU A 36 3.43 7.83 -9.76
CA LEU A 36 2.11 7.30 -10.14
C LEU A 36 1.51 8.08 -11.32
N TYR A 37 1.57 9.42 -11.28
CA TYR A 37 1.11 10.23 -12.39
C TYR A 37 1.90 9.96 -13.68
N LEU A 38 3.23 9.81 -13.57
CA LEU A 38 4.08 9.46 -14.71
C LEU A 38 3.76 8.06 -15.27
N ILE A 39 3.46 7.07 -14.42
CA ILE A 39 2.98 5.74 -14.84
C ILE A 39 1.68 5.89 -15.64
N LEU A 40 0.69 6.60 -15.10
CA LEU A 40 -0.60 6.80 -15.78
C LEU A 40 -0.44 7.50 -17.16
N LYS A 41 0.55 8.39 -17.31
CA LYS A 41 0.86 9.03 -18.60
C LYS A 41 1.43 8.07 -19.64
N LYS A 42 2.01 6.92 -19.22
CA LYS A 42 2.59 5.90 -20.12
C LYS A 42 1.55 4.90 -20.65
N LEU A 43 0.31 5.02 -20.24
CA LEU A 43 -0.75 4.07 -20.56
C LEU A 43 -1.84 4.71 -21.44
N PRO A 44 -2.55 3.92 -22.27
CA PRO A 44 -3.60 4.41 -23.15
C PRO A 44 -4.89 4.73 -22.37
N LEU A 45 -4.82 5.73 -21.49
CA LEU A 45 -5.90 6.17 -20.62
C LEU A 45 -6.39 7.56 -21.01
N SER A 46 -7.68 7.84 -20.88
CA SER A 46 -8.23 9.17 -21.09
C SER A 46 -7.74 10.17 -20.04
N ASN A 47 -7.69 11.45 -20.37
CA ASN A 47 -7.29 12.49 -19.41
C ASN A 47 -8.25 12.57 -18.23
N PHE A 48 -9.54 12.42 -18.46
CA PHE A 48 -10.56 12.44 -17.41
C PHE A 48 -10.34 11.29 -16.42
N SER A 49 -10.27 10.05 -16.91
CA SER A 49 -10.08 8.87 -16.05
C SER A 49 -8.74 8.90 -15.32
N ARG A 50 -7.69 9.37 -16.00
CA ARG A 50 -6.34 9.53 -15.42
C ARG A 50 -6.33 10.51 -14.24
N LEU A 51 -6.90 11.71 -14.43
CA LEU A 51 -6.91 12.74 -13.39
C LEU A 51 -7.76 12.33 -12.20
N LEU A 52 -8.92 11.71 -12.43
CA LEU A 52 -9.80 11.31 -11.35
C LEU A 52 -9.22 10.14 -10.52
N ALA A 53 -8.61 9.15 -11.18
CA ALA A 53 -7.92 8.06 -10.50
C ALA A 53 -6.68 8.55 -9.75
N PHE A 54 -5.91 9.48 -10.33
CA PHE A 54 -4.79 10.13 -9.64
C PHE A 54 -5.26 10.92 -8.42
N GLY A 55 -6.33 11.71 -8.56
CA GLY A 55 -6.96 12.41 -7.43
C GLY A 55 -7.36 11.45 -6.30
N THR A 56 -7.89 10.28 -6.65
CA THR A 56 -8.22 9.25 -5.64
C THR A 56 -6.99 8.80 -4.86
N ALA A 57 -5.84 8.61 -5.51
CA ALA A 57 -4.60 8.29 -4.80
C ALA A 57 -4.13 9.45 -3.89
N CYS A 58 -4.28 10.70 -4.32
CA CYS A 58 -3.93 11.89 -3.53
C CYS A 58 -4.79 12.02 -2.27
N PHE A 59 -6.08 11.66 -2.35
CA PHE A 59 -7.02 11.75 -1.24
C PHE A 59 -7.25 10.43 -0.51
N LEU A 60 -6.45 9.37 -0.81
CA LEU A 60 -6.55 8.09 -0.12
C LEU A 60 -6.03 8.25 1.33
N PRO A 61 -6.89 8.13 2.35
CA PRO A 61 -6.50 8.40 3.74
C PRO A 61 -5.29 7.56 4.17
N ARG A 62 -5.24 6.29 3.82
CA ARG A 62 -4.11 5.41 4.16
C ARG A 62 -2.79 5.88 3.56
N HIS A 63 -2.78 6.37 2.32
CA HIS A 63 -1.56 6.87 1.71
C HIS A 63 -1.05 8.13 2.40
N ILE A 64 -1.95 9.07 2.71
CA ILE A 64 -1.62 10.30 3.44
C ILE A 64 -1.06 9.96 4.81
N TYR A 65 -1.74 9.07 5.52
CA TYR A 65 -1.32 8.61 6.83
C TYR A 65 0.09 8.00 6.80
N MET A 66 0.33 7.03 5.92
CA MET A 66 1.64 6.36 5.81
C MET A 66 2.75 7.33 5.41
N SER A 67 2.42 8.43 4.73
CA SER A 67 3.36 9.49 4.39
C SER A 67 3.65 10.44 5.56
N ALA A 68 2.90 10.38 6.65
CA ALA A 68 3.08 11.22 7.83
C ALA A 68 3.75 10.51 9.01
N ILE A 69 3.86 9.17 8.98
CA ILE A 69 4.48 8.39 10.07
C ILE A 69 5.88 7.91 9.70
N ASN A 70 6.71 7.76 10.72
CA ASN A 70 8.06 7.19 10.57
C ASN A 70 7.97 5.70 10.27
N SER A 71 7.91 5.34 8.98
CA SER A 71 7.84 3.96 8.51
C SER A 71 8.72 3.77 7.27
N ASN A 72 9.33 2.60 7.14
CA ASN A 72 10.02 2.17 5.93
C ASN A 72 9.05 1.72 4.82
N ASP A 73 7.76 1.69 5.10
CA ASP A 73 6.74 1.30 4.12
C ASP A 73 6.68 2.29 2.96
N THR A 74 6.73 3.59 3.24
CA THR A 74 6.59 4.64 2.21
C THR A 74 7.72 4.61 1.19
N ILE A 75 8.95 4.34 1.61
CA ILE A 75 10.07 4.17 0.66
C ILE A 75 9.89 2.91 -0.19
N SER A 76 9.28 1.85 0.37
CA SER A 76 8.92 0.64 -0.38
C SER A 76 7.93 0.96 -1.50
N TYR A 77 6.86 1.74 -1.21
CA TYR A 77 5.87 2.14 -2.21
C TYR A 77 6.52 2.96 -3.34
N LEU A 78 7.40 3.89 -2.98
CA LEU A 78 8.15 4.68 -3.96
C LEU A 78 8.99 3.79 -4.87
N PHE A 79 9.79 2.89 -4.30
CA PHE A 79 10.68 2.06 -5.10
C PHE A 79 9.94 1.04 -5.97
N VAL A 80 8.83 0.48 -5.50
CA VAL A 80 7.95 -0.34 -6.34
C VAL A 80 7.39 0.48 -7.50
N ALA A 81 6.89 1.68 -7.23
CA ALA A 81 6.37 2.56 -8.29
C ALA A 81 7.46 2.98 -9.29
N VAL A 82 8.67 3.34 -8.82
CA VAL A 82 9.82 3.68 -9.68
C VAL A 82 10.25 2.48 -10.52
N SER A 83 10.29 1.27 -9.94
CA SER A 83 10.58 0.04 -10.68
C SER A 83 9.62 -0.15 -11.84
N ILE A 84 8.31 -0.01 -11.58
CA ILE A 84 7.26 -0.12 -12.61
C ILE A 84 7.45 0.96 -13.68
N TYR A 85 7.65 2.22 -13.28
CA TYR A 85 7.85 3.31 -14.21
C TYR A 85 9.05 3.07 -15.15
N LEU A 86 10.20 2.68 -14.58
CA LEU A 86 11.40 2.37 -15.36
C LEU A 86 11.22 1.17 -16.29
N LEU A 87 10.48 0.13 -15.86
CA LEU A 87 10.12 -0.99 -16.73
C LEU A 87 9.26 -0.55 -17.92
N LEU A 88 8.27 0.32 -17.70
CA LEU A 88 7.44 0.89 -18.77
C LEU A 88 8.29 1.70 -19.75
N VAL A 89 9.22 2.53 -19.24
CA VAL A 89 10.16 3.30 -20.08
C VAL A 89 11.13 2.37 -20.83
N ALA A 90 11.59 1.29 -20.19
CA ALA A 90 12.47 0.32 -20.83
C ALA A 90 11.80 -0.38 -22.00
N ILE A 91 10.52 -0.73 -21.89
CA ILE A 91 9.73 -1.29 -23.00
C ILE A 91 9.66 -0.28 -24.15
N GLU A 92 9.31 0.99 -23.88
CA GLU A 92 9.20 2.05 -24.91
C GLU A 92 10.52 2.33 -25.62
N LYS A 93 11.61 2.37 -24.87
CA LYS A 93 12.97 2.66 -25.38
C LYS A 93 13.70 1.43 -25.94
N LYS A 94 13.04 0.27 -26.00
CA LYS A 94 13.62 -0.98 -26.51
C LYS A 94 14.87 -1.42 -25.73
N PHE A 95 14.84 -1.25 -24.40
CA PHE A 95 15.85 -1.76 -23.47
C PHE A 95 17.29 -1.27 -23.70
N PRO A 96 17.59 0.05 -23.74
CA PRO A 96 18.96 0.53 -23.83
C PRO A 96 19.74 0.18 -22.55
N PHE A 97 21.05 -0.09 -22.68
CA PHE A 97 21.91 -0.62 -21.61
C PHE A 97 21.86 0.21 -20.30
N LEU A 98 22.04 1.53 -20.39
CA LEU A 98 22.01 2.40 -19.20
C LEU A 98 20.67 2.35 -18.47
N LEU A 99 19.57 2.22 -19.21
CA LEU A 99 18.24 2.11 -18.59
C LEU A 99 18.07 0.73 -17.92
N LEU A 100 18.58 -0.35 -18.55
CA LEU A 100 18.60 -1.68 -17.92
C LEU A 100 19.39 -1.68 -16.61
N LEU A 101 20.53 -1.01 -16.58
CA LEU A 101 21.33 -0.86 -15.36
C LEU A 101 20.56 -0.08 -14.28
N SER A 102 19.90 1.02 -14.65
CA SER A 102 19.06 1.80 -13.72
C SER A 102 17.91 0.94 -13.16
N VAL A 103 17.23 0.16 -14.01
CA VAL A 103 16.19 -0.80 -13.60
C VAL A 103 16.74 -1.81 -12.60
N SER A 104 17.92 -2.39 -12.90
CA SER A 104 18.59 -3.36 -12.04
C SER A 104 18.89 -2.80 -10.65
N VAL A 105 19.46 -1.59 -10.59
CA VAL A 105 19.79 -0.91 -9.32
C VAL A 105 18.52 -0.62 -8.51
N VAL A 106 17.46 -0.10 -9.15
CA VAL A 106 16.22 0.22 -8.46
C VAL A 106 15.49 -1.04 -7.99
N ILE A 107 15.44 -2.11 -8.78
CA ILE A 107 14.85 -3.38 -8.35
C ILE A 107 15.64 -3.96 -7.17
N SER A 108 16.98 -3.96 -7.22
CA SER A 108 17.81 -4.39 -6.11
C SER A 108 17.51 -3.59 -4.85
N ALA A 109 17.48 -2.26 -4.94
CA ALA A 109 17.11 -1.39 -3.83
C ALA A 109 15.70 -1.69 -3.29
N THR A 110 14.73 -1.93 -4.19
CA THR A 110 13.35 -2.30 -3.83
C THR A 110 13.33 -3.56 -2.97
N LEU A 111 14.07 -4.59 -3.34
CA LEU A 111 14.13 -5.85 -2.61
C LEU A 111 14.75 -5.72 -1.22
N PHE A 112 15.59 -4.69 -0.99
CA PHE A 112 16.19 -4.41 0.31
C PHE A 112 15.32 -3.55 1.24
N THR A 113 14.30 -2.87 0.71
CA THR A 113 13.49 -1.95 1.54
C THR A 113 12.59 -2.70 2.50
N LYS A 114 11.89 -3.72 2.02
CA LYS A 114 10.95 -4.50 2.80
C LYS A 114 10.59 -5.81 2.08
N TYR A 115 10.29 -6.87 2.84
CA TYR A 115 9.87 -8.15 2.27
C TYR A 115 8.59 -8.06 1.45
N THR A 116 7.68 -7.14 1.78
CA THR A 116 6.47 -6.89 0.98
C THR A 116 6.77 -6.35 -0.42
N SER A 117 7.97 -5.81 -0.65
CA SER A 117 8.42 -5.35 -1.98
C SER A 117 8.82 -6.50 -2.92
N PHE A 118 8.93 -7.74 -2.42
CA PHE A 118 9.21 -8.90 -3.26
C PHE A 118 8.17 -9.14 -4.35
N VAL A 119 7.02 -8.49 -4.26
CA VAL A 119 6.01 -8.46 -5.32
C VAL A 119 6.56 -7.96 -6.68
N VAL A 120 7.71 -7.26 -6.68
CA VAL A 120 8.36 -6.84 -7.92
C VAL A 120 8.93 -8.01 -8.73
N LEU A 121 9.32 -9.12 -8.08
CA LEU A 121 9.90 -10.29 -8.77
C LEU A 121 8.89 -10.97 -9.70
N PRO A 122 7.66 -11.35 -9.26
CA PRO A 122 6.64 -11.88 -10.16
C PRO A 122 6.32 -10.93 -11.32
N ILE A 123 6.32 -9.60 -11.07
CA ILE A 123 6.10 -8.60 -12.12
C ILE A 123 7.16 -8.72 -13.21
N VAL A 124 8.42 -8.75 -12.81
CA VAL A 124 9.54 -8.85 -13.75
C VAL A 124 9.51 -10.17 -14.53
N LEU A 125 9.26 -11.29 -13.84
CA LEU A 125 9.14 -12.60 -14.50
C LEU A 125 7.99 -12.63 -15.51
N MET A 126 6.81 -12.13 -15.13
CA MET A 126 5.65 -12.07 -16.03
C MET A 126 5.89 -11.13 -17.21
N LEU A 127 6.57 -10.00 -16.96
CA LEU A 127 6.96 -9.08 -18.02
C LEU A 127 7.86 -9.77 -19.05
N PHE A 128 8.91 -10.49 -18.60
CA PHE A 128 9.80 -11.23 -19.49
C PHE A 128 9.07 -12.32 -20.28
N ALA A 129 8.20 -13.09 -19.61
CA ALA A 129 7.37 -14.09 -20.27
C ALA A 129 6.48 -13.45 -21.36
N SER A 130 5.86 -12.29 -21.04
CA SER A 130 5.02 -11.56 -21.99
C SER A 130 5.81 -10.99 -23.18
N LEU A 131 7.01 -10.43 -22.93
CA LEU A 131 7.90 -9.92 -23.98
C LEU A 131 8.39 -11.02 -24.90
N ALA A 132 8.78 -12.17 -24.33
CA ALA A 132 9.22 -13.34 -25.10
C ALA A 132 8.07 -13.91 -25.95
N TYR A 133 6.89 -14.09 -25.34
CA TYR A 133 5.69 -14.57 -26.02
C TYR A 133 5.27 -13.65 -27.19
N LYS A 134 5.33 -12.35 -27.01
CA LYS A 134 5.02 -11.35 -28.04
C LYS A 134 6.17 -11.05 -28.98
N ARG A 135 7.33 -11.69 -28.81
CA ARG A 135 8.55 -11.51 -29.63
C ARG A 135 8.98 -10.04 -29.74
N LEU A 136 8.90 -9.29 -28.64
CA LEU A 136 9.20 -7.86 -28.61
C LEU A 136 10.68 -7.52 -28.36
N PHE A 137 11.54 -8.51 -28.13
CA PHE A 137 12.99 -8.30 -28.09
C PHE A 137 13.54 -8.20 -29.52
N ALA A 138 14.43 -7.22 -29.76
CA ALA A 138 15.05 -7.03 -31.06
C ALA A 138 16.04 -8.17 -31.41
N SER A 139 16.64 -8.82 -30.40
CA SER A 139 17.58 -9.93 -30.60
C SER A 139 17.62 -10.84 -29.35
N ARG A 140 18.12 -12.09 -29.55
CA ARG A 140 18.37 -13.01 -28.43
C ARG A 140 19.41 -12.46 -27.45
N LYS A 141 20.43 -11.75 -27.96
CA LYS A 141 21.44 -11.07 -27.15
C LYS A 141 20.81 -10.03 -26.20
N GLN A 142 19.91 -9.20 -26.72
CA GLN A 142 19.19 -8.21 -25.92
C GLN A 142 18.31 -8.87 -24.87
N ALA A 143 17.57 -9.93 -25.22
CA ALA A 143 16.75 -10.67 -24.27
C ALA A 143 17.60 -11.23 -23.12
N LEU A 144 18.74 -11.87 -23.44
CA LEU A 144 19.66 -12.42 -22.45
C LEU A 144 20.25 -11.33 -21.54
N LEU A 145 20.76 -10.24 -22.12
CA LEU A 145 21.30 -9.11 -21.35
C LEU A 145 20.24 -8.51 -20.41
N SER A 146 19.03 -8.30 -20.93
CA SER A 146 17.93 -7.79 -20.11
C SER A 146 17.57 -8.74 -18.98
N PHE A 147 17.53 -10.05 -19.23
CA PHE A 147 17.28 -11.07 -18.22
C PHE A 147 18.37 -11.04 -17.13
N VAL A 148 19.63 -11.03 -17.52
CA VAL A 148 20.76 -10.99 -16.58
C VAL A 148 20.68 -9.74 -15.71
N LEU A 149 20.52 -8.56 -16.30
CA LEU A 149 20.51 -7.31 -15.54
C LEU A 149 19.26 -7.13 -14.67
N ILE A 150 18.08 -7.44 -15.18
CA ILE A 150 16.83 -7.13 -14.48
C ILE A 150 16.39 -8.22 -13.49
N ILE A 151 16.82 -9.46 -13.72
CA ILE A 151 16.44 -10.61 -12.87
C ILE A 151 17.65 -11.16 -12.13
N LEU A 152 18.66 -11.62 -12.86
CA LEU A 152 19.74 -12.40 -12.24
C LEU A 152 20.55 -11.56 -11.25
N VAL A 153 20.92 -10.32 -11.61
CA VAL A 153 21.69 -9.44 -10.72
C VAL A 153 20.92 -9.12 -9.45
N PRO A 154 19.65 -8.60 -9.47
CA PRO A 154 18.89 -8.34 -8.26
C PRO A 154 18.66 -9.59 -7.40
N VAL A 155 18.37 -10.75 -8.01
CA VAL A 155 18.16 -12.01 -7.28
C VAL A 155 19.45 -12.49 -6.63
N THR A 156 20.60 -12.37 -7.30
CA THR A 156 21.90 -12.72 -6.70
C THR A 156 22.23 -11.85 -5.50
N ILE A 157 22.03 -10.54 -5.62
CA ILE A 157 22.23 -9.59 -4.51
C ILE A 157 21.28 -9.91 -3.34
N LEU A 158 19.99 -10.17 -3.63
CA LEU A 158 19.03 -10.57 -2.61
C LEU A 158 19.43 -11.89 -1.94
N SER A 159 19.87 -12.89 -2.73
CA SER A 159 20.28 -14.19 -2.20
C SER A 159 21.47 -14.07 -1.23
N ALA A 160 22.45 -13.22 -1.55
CA ALA A 160 23.55 -12.92 -0.65
C ALA A 160 23.05 -12.32 0.68
N HIS A 161 22.08 -11.40 0.63
CA HIS A 161 21.45 -10.83 1.82
C HIS A 161 20.68 -11.87 2.64
N LEU A 162 19.90 -12.74 1.99
CA LEU A 162 19.16 -13.82 2.66
C LEU A 162 20.10 -14.83 3.35
N ILE A 163 21.23 -15.17 2.72
CA ILE A 163 22.28 -16.03 3.29
C ILE A 163 22.90 -15.35 4.51
N TRP A 164 23.23 -14.03 4.40
CA TRP A 164 23.75 -13.26 5.52
C TRP A 164 22.76 -13.23 6.69
N ASN A 165 21.46 -12.99 6.44
CA ASN A 165 20.40 -13.03 7.44
C ASN A 165 20.34 -14.41 8.12
N LYS A 166 20.37 -15.51 7.32
CA LYS A 166 20.33 -16.87 7.86
C LYS A 166 21.50 -17.12 8.81
N LYS A 167 22.70 -16.64 8.44
CA LYS A 167 23.92 -16.79 9.26
C LYS A 167 23.85 -16.01 10.59
N HIS A 168 23.27 -14.80 10.60
CA HIS A 168 23.26 -13.92 11.77
C HIS A 168 21.99 -14.02 12.60
N TYR A 169 20.89 -14.45 12.00
CA TYR A 169 19.56 -14.45 12.60
C TYR A 169 18.87 -15.81 12.59
N ASP A 170 19.55 -16.88 12.18
CA ASP A 170 18.98 -18.22 11.98
C ASP A 170 17.76 -18.30 11.06
N SER A 171 17.42 -17.19 10.40
CA SER A 171 16.31 -17.09 9.46
C SER A 171 16.72 -16.25 8.25
N PRO A 172 16.45 -16.69 7.01
CA PRO A 172 16.69 -15.86 5.82
C PRO A 172 15.78 -14.63 5.80
N LEU A 173 14.60 -14.74 6.40
CA LEU A 173 13.61 -13.67 6.56
C LEU A 173 13.32 -13.49 8.06
N PRO A 174 14.17 -12.78 8.79
CA PRO A 174 13.96 -12.58 10.23
C PRO A 174 12.73 -11.69 10.43
N TRP A 175 11.73 -12.25 11.12
CA TRP A 175 10.52 -11.54 11.50
C TRP A 175 10.72 -10.96 12.90
N ASN A 176 10.42 -9.70 13.09
CA ASN A 176 10.49 -9.09 14.42
C ASN A 176 9.58 -9.79 15.43
N VAL A 177 8.49 -10.40 14.95
CA VAL A 177 7.52 -11.14 15.77
C VAL A 177 8.07 -12.46 16.30
N THR A 178 9.04 -13.11 15.65
CA THR A 178 9.61 -14.40 16.10
C THR A 178 10.72 -14.25 17.13
N ARG A 179 11.27 -13.05 17.30
CA ARG A 179 12.33 -12.72 18.26
C ARG A 179 11.86 -11.91 19.45
N SER A 180 10.68 -11.36 19.32
CA SER A 180 10.15 -10.49 20.33
C SER A 180 9.76 -11.26 21.55
N ASP A 181 10.01 -10.66 22.68
CA ASP A 181 9.40 -10.85 23.94
C ASP A 181 7.97 -11.43 23.75
N PRO A 182 7.64 -12.55 24.38
CA PRO A 182 6.28 -13.12 24.32
C PRO A 182 5.17 -12.11 24.60
N SER A 183 5.45 -11.03 25.33
CA SER A 183 4.55 -9.91 25.57
C SER A 183 4.19 -9.08 24.32
N LEU A 184 5.01 -9.13 23.25
CA LEU A 184 4.74 -8.46 21.98
C LEU A 184 4.02 -9.34 20.94
N ILE A 185 3.86 -10.63 21.25
CA ILE A 185 3.07 -11.55 20.45
C ILE A 185 1.62 -11.34 20.85
N GLN A 186 0.79 -10.88 19.91
CA GLN A 186 -0.65 -10.84 20.15
C GLN A 186 -1.13 -12.18 20.69
N PRO A 187 -2.05 -12.22 21.66
CA PRO A 187 -2.47 -13.44 22.33
C PRO A 187 -2.79 -14.55 21.33
N ARG A 188 -2.29 -15.75 21.59
CA ARG A 188 -2.45 -16.92 20.73
C ARG A 188 -3.92 -17.34 20.53
N ASP A 189 -4.82 -16.76 21.30
CA ASP A 189 -6.27 -17.02 21.25
C ASP A 189 -7.00 -16.17 20.21
N SER A 190 -6.27 -15.39 19.36
CA SER A 190 -6.90 -14.74 18.22
C SER A 190 -7.36 -15.81 17.23
N GLU A 191 -8.65 -15.91 16.99
CA GLU A 191 -9.23 -16.76 15.95
C GLU A 191 -8.60 -16.46 14.60
N HIS A 192 -8.53 -17.46 13.70
CA HIS A 192 -8.04 -17.26 12.35
C HIS A 192 -8.91 -16.25 11.60
N PHE A 193 -8.30 -15.45 10.70
CA PHE A 193 -9.04 -14.55 9.85
C PHE A 193 -10.06 -15.30 9.00
N ASP A 194 -11.26 -14.75 8.90
CA ASP A 194 -12.24 -15.15 7.91
C ASP A 194 -11.96 -14.43 6.59
N PHE A 195 -11.60 -15.20 5.57
CA PHE A 195 -11.34 -14.70 4.22
C PHE A 195 -12.58 -14.71 3.32
N PHE A 196 -13.70 -15.22 3.80
CA PHE A 196 -14.93 -15.37 3.01
C PHE A 196 -15.99 -14.32 3.32
N THR A 197 -15.83 -13.58 4.42
CA THR A 197 -16.73 -12.50 4.78
C THR A 197 -16.20 -11.14 4.35
N PHE A 198 -17.13 -10.24 4.01
CA PHE A 198 -16.85 -8.83 3.75
C PHE A 198 -17.96 -7.99 4.35
N LYS A 199 -17.69 -7.42 5.53
CA LYS A 199 -18.66 -6.65 6.34
C LYS A 199 -18.04 -5.31 6.72
N PRO A 200 -17.86 -4.39 5.77
CA PRO A 200 -17.11 -3.15 6.00
C PRO A 200 -17.69 -2.24 7.08
N TRP A 201 -18.97 -2.36 7.39
CA TRP A 201 -19.65 -1.58 8.46
C TRP A 201 -19.25 -2.00 9.87
N GLU A 202 -18.83 -3.26 10.08
CA GLU A 202 -18.49 -3.75 11.43
C GLU A 202 -17.22 -3.10 11.99
N SER A 203 -16.26 -2.69 11.14
CA SER A 203 -15.01 -2.08 11.59
C SER A 203 -15.12 -0.60 11.96
N ILE A 204 -16.27 0.04 11.72
CA ILE A 204 -16.47 1.44 12.09
C ILE A 204 -16.59 1.59 13.61
N ASP A 205 -17.26 0.65 14.24
CA ASP A 205 -17.44 0.63 15.69
C ASP A 205 -16.28 -0.03 16.43
N LEU A 206 -15.63 -0.99 15.78
CA LEU A 206 -14.55 -1.78 16.39
C LEU A 206 -13.41 -2.01 15.39
N PRO A 207 -12.50 -1.04 15.24
CA PRO A 207 -11.45 -1.08 14.22
C PRO A 207 -10.27 -2.00 14.55
N ILE A 208 -10.28 -2.67 15.68
CA ILE A 208 -9.24 -3.61 16.13
C ILE A 208 -9.78 -5.04 16.19
N ILE A 209 -8.88 -6.01 16.02
CA ILE A 209 -9.24 -7.43 16.22
C ILE A 209 -9.46 -7.66 17.70
N VAL A 210 -10.67 -8.06 18.04
CA VAL A 210 -11.05 -8.49 19.38
C VAL A 210 -11.46 -9.95 19.31
N PRO A 211 -10.97 -10.81 20.19
CA PRO A 211 -11.39 -12.20 20.25
C PRO A 211 -12.92 -12.33 20.22
N GLY A 212 -13.43 -13.20 19.35
CA GLY A 212 -14.88 -13.44 19.21
C GLY A 212 -15.67 -12.37 18.47
N ARG A 213 -15.03 -11.32 17.89
CA ARG A 213 -15.74 -10.27 17.14
C ARG A 213 -15.32 -10.18 15.68
N MET A 214 -14.46 -9.24 15.28
CA MET A 214 -14.18 -9.07 13.85
C MET A 214 -12.89 -9.75 13.43
N HIS A 215 -12.98 -10.72 12.51
CA HIS A 215 -11.86 -11.46 11.96
C HIS A 215 -11.81 -11.45 10.42
N SER A 216 -12.64 -10.63 9.76
CA SER A 216 -12.64 -10.54 8.30
C SER A 216 -11.40 -9.80 7.79
N PHE A 217 -10.49 -10.54 7.18
CA PHE A 217 -9.27 -10.01 6.58
C PHE A 217 -9.57 -8.89 5.55
N TRP A 218 -10.50 -9.14 4.64
CA TRP A 218 -10.83 -8.19 3.58
C TRP A 218 -11.53 -6.95 4.11
N THR A 219 -12.35 -7.10 5.14
CA THR A 219 -12.97 -5.96 5.82
C THR A 219 -11.94 -5.05 6.46
N LEU A 220 -10.97 -5.62 7.18
CA LEU A 220 -9.89 -4.85 7.81
C LEU A 220 -9.02 -4.13 6.77
N VAL A 221 -8.66 -4.81 5.69
CA VAL A 221 -7.88 -4.22 4.60
C VAL A 221 -8.65 -3.08 3.93
N TYR A 222 -9.92 -3.30 3.59
CA TYR A 222 -10.76 -2.31 2.94
C TYR A 222 -10.95 -1.07 3.80
N ASN A 223 -11.37 -1.27 5.05
CA ASN A 223 -11.60 -0.15 5.96
C ASN A 223 -10.31 0.59 6.29
N GLY A 224 -9.21 -0.15 6.45
CA GLY A 224 -7.91 0.46 6.64
C GLY A 224 -7.41 1.32 5.46
N MET A 225 -7.98 1.20 4.28
CA MET A 225 -7.67 2.09 3.14
C MET A 225 -8.39 3.43 3.25
N TRP A 226 -9.67 3.42 3.64
CA TRP A 226 -10.54 4.60 3.63
C TRP A 226 -10.71 5.24 5.00
N PHE A 227 -10.74 4.43 6.04
CA PHE A 227 -10.84 4.86 7.42
C PHE A 227 -9.68 4.25 8.19
N ASP A 228 -8.84 5.08 8.77
CA ASP A 228 -7.68 4.60 9.48
C ASP A 228 -8.07 3.89 10.77
N ASN A 229 -7.81 2.60 10.82
CA ASN A 229 -8.03 1.73 11.96
C ASN A 229 -6.72 1.30 12.64
N GLU A 230 -5.62 2.01 12.43
CA GLU A 230 -4.37 1.77 13.16
C GLU A 230 -4.50 2.27 14.61
N PRO A 231 -4.11 1.48 15.60
CA PRO A 231 -4.25 1.83 17.02
C PRO A 231 -3.68 3.20 17.40
N LYS A 232 -2.60 3.62 16.75
CA LYS A 232 -1.93 4.90 17.04
C LYS A 232 -2.79 6.13 16.74
N PHE A 233 -3.69 6.05 15.75
CA PHE A 233 -4.60 7.16 15.42
C PHE A 233 -5.90 7.07 16.18
N LEU A 234 -6.36 5.85 16.40
CA LEU A 234 -7.55 5.62 17.18
C LEU A 234 -7.43 6.16 18.60
N TYR A 235 -6.20 6.20 19.15
CA TYR A 235 -5.95 6.82 20.45
C TYR A 235 -6.52 8.25 20.54
N PHE A 236 -6.43 9.03 19.45
CA PHE A 236 -6.95 10.40 19.41
C PHE A 236 -8.45 10.48 19.03
N LEU A 237 -9.02 9.41 18.49
CA LEU A 237 -10.39 9.37 18.01
C LEU A 237 -11.36 8.66 18.99
N VAL A 238 -10.80 7.91 19.94
CA VAL A 238 -11.59 7.19 20.95
C VAL A 238 -11.90 8.13 22.12
N ALA A 239 -13.18 8.23 22.46
CA ALA A 239 -13.64 9.11 23.53
C ALA A 239 -13.23 8.62 24.93
N ASN A 240 -12.88 7.35 25.09
CA ASN A 240 -12.53 6.74 26.36
C ASN A 240 -11.04 6.40 26.42
N GLN A 241 -10.26 7.29 27.07
CA GLN A 241 -8.81 7.12 27.20
C GLN A 241 -8.43 5.94 28.13
N SER A 242 -9.24 5.65 29.14
CA SER A 242 -9.03 4.53 30.05
C SER A 242 -9.07 3.17 29.33
N TRP A 243 -9.85 3.06 28.24
CA TRP A 243 -9.88 1.85 27.43
C TRP A 243 -8.52 1.54 26.80
N TRP A 244 -7.79 2.58 26.36
CA TRP A 244 -6.46 2.40 25.77
C TRP A 244 -5.42 1.94 26.78
N ASP A 245 -5.50 2.43 28.01
CA ASP A 245 -4.57 2.02 29.07
C ASP A 245 -4.76 0.53 29.37
N HIS A 246 -6.01 0.06 29.47
CA HIS A 246 -6.34 -1.35 29.63
C HIS A 246 -5.94 -2.18 28.39
N TYR A 247 -6.16 -1.67 27.18
CA TYR A 247 -5.76 -2.35 25.96
C TYR A 247 -4.24 -2.52 25.87
N TYR A 248 -3.47 -1.50 26.21
CA TYR A 248 -2.02 -1.61 26.26
C TYR A 248 -1.53 -2.48 27.41
N GLY A 249 -2.18 -2.45 28.56
CA GLY A 249 -1.94 -3.38 29.67
C GLY A 249 -2.15 -4.84 29.24
N TRP A 250 -3.23 -5.11 28.51
CA TRP A 250 -3.48 -6.43 27.91
C TRP A 250 -2.43 -6.84 26.88
N LEU A 251 -2.04 -5.93 25.98
CA LEU A 251 -0.98 -6.21 25.00
C LEU A 251 0.36 -6.55 25.66
N ARG A 252 0.63 -5.99 26.85
CA ARG A 252 1.81 -6.31 27.66
C ARG A 252 1.63 -7.57 28.51
N GLY A 253 0.44 -8.18 28.52
CA GLY A 253 0.12 -9.33 29.37
C GLY A 253 -0.09 -8.98 30.85
N GLU A 254 -0.25 -7.72 31.19
CA GLU A 254 -0.41 -7.22 32.55
C GLU A 254 -1.88 -7.26 33.01
N GLU A 255 -2.80 -7.17 32.06
CA GLU A 255 -4.25 -7.06 32.32
C GLU A 255 -5.07 -8.00 31.43
N LYS A 256 -6.33 -8.22 31.77
CA LYS A 256 -7.29 -8.90 30.90
C LYS A 256 -7.75 -7.95 29.80
N PHE A 257 -8.17 -8.50 28.67
CA PHE A 257 -8.75 -7.69 27.59
C PHE A 257 -9.93 -6.86 28.11
N PRO A 258 -10.02 -5.56 27.76
CA PRO A 258 -11.14 -4.72 28.21
C PRO A 258 -12.47 -5.30 27.70
N GLU A 259 -13.42 -5.53 28.63
CA GLU A 259 -14.75 -6.06 28.28
C GLU A 259 -15.58 -5.04 27.52
N GLU A 260 -15.35 -3.76 27.78
CA GLU A 260 -16.02 -2.66 27.08
C GLU A 260 -15.41 -2.40 25.71
N SER A 261 -16.24 -2.17 24.71
CA SER A 261 -15.79 -1.75 23.39
C SER A 261 -15.35 -0.29 23.40
N PRO A 262 -14.28 0.08 22.66
CA PRO A 262 -13.90 1.49 22.54
C PRO A 262 -15.04 2.29 21.91
N SER A 263 -15.41 3.38 22.55
CA SER A 263 -16.41 4.31 22.01
C SER A 263 -15.73 5.38 21.17
N MET A 264 -16.09 5.48 19.89
CA MET A 264 -15.66 6.60 19.06
C MET A 264 -16.63 7.77 19.18
N SER A 265 -16.12 9.00 19.01
CA SER A 265 -16.98 10.18 18.92
C SER A 265 -17.95 10.05 17.74
N GLN A 266 -19.15 10.56 17.89
CA GLN A 266 -20.17 10.50 16.84
C GLN A 266 -19.68 11.08 15.49
N PRO A 267 -18.98 12.23 15.43
CA PRO A 267 -18.41 12.72 14.17
C PRO A 267 -17.44 11.72 13.51
N THR A 268 -16.58 11.08 14.29
CA THR A 268 -15.64 10.08 13.78
C THR A 268 -16.36 8.88 13.18
N ARG A 269 -17.40 8.37 13.85
CA ARG A 269 -18.22 7.26 13.35
C ARG A 269 -18.92 7.62 12.04
N LEU A 270 -19.53 8.81 11.96
CA LEU A 270 -20.21 9.28 10.75
C LEU A 270 -19.24 9.45 9.56
N LEU A 271 -18.06 10.01 9.80
CA LEU A 271 -17.02 10.15 8.77
C LEU A 271 -16.51 8.78 8.32
N GLY A 272 -16.25 7.86 9.25
CA GLY A 272 -15.85 6.50 8.95
C GLY A 272 -16.89 5.75 8.13
N ALA A 273 -18.16 5.81 8.54
CA ALA A 273 -19.28 5.22 7.82
C ALA A 273 -19.43 5.81 6.40
N GLY A 274 -19.34 7.12 6.27
CA GLY A 274 -19.41 7.84 5.01
C GLY A 274 -18.27 7.41 4.06
N LEU A 275 -17.02 7.42 4.52
CA LEU A 275 -15.86 7.01 3.73
C LEU A 275 -15.93 5.53 3.34
N THR A 276 -16.33 4.66 4.26
CA THR A 276 -16.52 3.23 3.99
C THR A 276 -17.59 3.00 2.93
N ALA A 277 -18.73 3.68 3.02
CA ALA A 277 -19.82 3.54 2.06
C ALA A 277 -19.44 4.09 0.67
N VAL A 278 -18.90 5.32 0.62
CA VAL A 278 -18.56 5.97 -0.65
C VAL A 278 -17.33 5.33 -1.29
N GLY A 279 -16.39 4.80 -0.51
CA GLY A 279 -15.21 4.07 -0.96
C GLY A 279 -15.53 2.76 -1.72
N LEU A 280 -16.74 2.19 -1.56
CA LEU A 280 -17.19 1.06 -2.37
C LEU A 280 -17.30 1.42 -3.86
N PHE A 281 -17.62 2.67 -4.17
CA PHE A 281 -17.77 3.10 -5.56
C PHE A 281 -16.44 3.02 -6.36
N PRO A 282 -15.30 3.60 -5.94
CA PRO A 282 -14.03 3.37 -6.62
C PRO A 282 -13.61 1.89 -6.61
N LEU A 283 -13.92 1.13 -5.56
CA LEU A 283 -13.62 -0.31 -5.53
C LEU A 283 -14.37 -1.06 -6.64
N LEU A 284 -15.66 -0.81 -6.82
CA LEU A 284 -16.46 -1.43 -7.90
C LEU A 284 -15.92 -1.05 -9.30
N LEU A 285 -15.52 0.21 -9.48
CA LEU A 285 -14.89 0.66 -10.72
C LEU A 285 -13.53 -0.01 -10.95
N MET A 286 -12.74 -0.23 -9.91
CA MET A 286 -11.48 -0.99 -10.00
C MET A 286 -11.71 -2.44 -10.42
N VAL A 287 -12.68 -3.13 -9.82
CA VAL A 287 -13.06 -4.50 -10.20
C VAL A 287 -13.48 -4.55 -11.67
N ARG A 288 -14.30 -3.60 -12.10
CA ARG A 288 -14.70 -3.47 -13.52
C ARG A 288 -13.50 -3.21 -14.42
N GLY A 289 -12.59 -2.32 -14.03
CA GLY A 289 -11.36 -2.01 -14.76
C GLY A 289 -10.42 -3.21 -14.86
N PHE A 290 -10.27 -3.97 -13.77
CA PHE A 290 -9.54 -5.24 -13.77
C PHE A 290 -10.12 -6.23 -14.79
N GLY A 291 -11.44 -6.43 -14.78
CA GLY A 291 -12.12 -7.27 -15.77
C GLY A 291 -11.91 -6.82 -17.21
N ASN A 292 -11.86 -5.50 -17.46
CA ASN A 292 -11.64 -4.95 -18.79
C ASN A 292 -10.27 -5.32 -19.39
N VAL A 293 -9.22 -5.45 -18.58
CA VAL A 293 -7.89 -5.89 -19.06
C VAL A 293 -7.94 -7.25 -19.76
N PHE A 294 -8.86 -8.11 -19.34
CA PHE A 294 -9.04 -9.45 -19.91
C PHE A 294 -10.06 -9.50 -21.05
N SER A 295 -10.80 -8.43 -21.29
CA SER A 295 -11.83 -8.40 -22.33
C SER A 295 -11.21 -8.41 -23.74
N ARG A 296 -11.77 -9.22 -24.66
CA ARG A 296 -11.33 -9.27 -26.06
C ARG A 296 -11.51 -7.92 -26.76
N SER A 297 -12.62 -7.23 -26.50
CA SER A 297 -12.94 -5.93 -27.08
C SER A 297 -11.92 -4.85 -26.72
N TRP A 298 -11.35 -4.90 -25.53
CA TRP A 298 -10.32 -3.95 -25.12
C TRP A 298 -8.97 -4.32 -25.75
N ARG A 299 -8.58 -5.62 -25.68
CA ARG A 299 -7.30 -6.11 -26.23
C ARG A 299 -7.16 -5.90 -27.73
N SER A 300 -8.25 -5.94 -28.50
CA SER A 300 -8.23 -5.67 -29.93
C SER A 300 -7.95 -4.21 -30.31
N ARG A 301 -8.04 -3.30 -29.35
CA ARG A 301 -7.85 -1.85 -29.56
C ARG A 301 -6.47 -1.33 -29.17
N ILE A 302 -5.65 -2.17 -28.59
CA ILE A 302 -4.33 -1.82 -28.09
C ILE A 302 -3.24 -2.63 -28.78
N THR A 303 -2.05 -2.04 -28.87
CA THR A 303 -0.87 -2.67 -29.46
C THR A 303 -0.34 -3.82 -28.61
N ALA A 304 0.49 -4.71 -29.19
CA ALA A 304 1.15 -5.77 -28.44
C ALA A 304 2.01 -5.22 -27.30
N GLU A 305 2.65 -4.06 -27.50
CA GLU A 305 3.44 -3.38 -26.50
C GLU A 305 2.58 -2.92 -25.32
N GLU A 306 1.43 -2.32 -25.59
CA GLU A 306 0.47 -1.91 -24.56
C GLU A 306 -0.10 -3.09 -23.79
N VAL A 307 -0.37 -4.23 -24.45
CA VAL A 307 -0.76 -5.47 -23.77
C VAL A 307 0.29 -5.90 -22.75
N VAL A 308 1.57 -5.84 -23.13
CA VAL A 308 2.69 -6.20 -22.25
C VAL A 308 2.79 -5.21 -21.08
N LYS A 309 2.73 -3.90 -21.34
CA LYS A 309 2.70 -2.87 -20.28
C LYS A 309 1.57 -3.12 -19.30
N MET A 310 0.39 -3.45 -19.82
CA MET A 310 -0.80 -3.68 -18.97
C MET A 310 -0.73 -4.97 -18.15
N SER A 311 0.05 -5.98 -18.57
CA SER A 311 0.19 -7.23 -17.80
C SER A 311 0.91 -7.05 -16.45
N ILE A 312 1.66 -5.96 -16.28
CA ILE A 312 2.35 -5.60 -15.04
C ILE A 312 1.34 -5.45 -13.89
N PHE A 313 0.22 -4.79 -14.13
CA PHE A 313 -0.70 -4.37 -13.07
C PHE A 313 -1.54 -5.50 -12.48
N PRO A 314 -2.17 -6.40 -13.27
CA PRO A 314 -2.81 -7.58 -12.68
C PRO A 314 -1.80 -8.47 -11.95
N THR A 315 -0.57 -8.62 -12.47
CA THR A 315 0.48 -9.39 -11.78
C THR A 315 0.83 -8.76 -10.44
N LEU A 316 1.02 -7.44 -10.38
CA LEU A 316 1.27 -6.70 -9.13
C LEU A 316 0.16 -6.93 -8.11
N LEU A 317 -1.11 -6.74 -8.52
CA LEU A 317 -2.25 -6.90 -7.62
C LEU A 317 -2.36 -8.33 -7.10
N VAL A 318 -2.36 -9.32 -7.99
CA VAL A 318 -2.52 -10.73 -7.62
C VAL A 318 -1.36 -11.21 -6.75
N SER A 319 -0.12 -10.86 -7.09
CA SER A 319 1.05 -11.22 -6.30
C SER A 319 1.01 -10.61 -4.89
N ASN A 320 0.61 -9.34 -4.78
CA ASN A 320 0.49 -8.70 -3.48
C ASN A 320 -0.64 -9.32 -2.65
N MET A 321 -1.80 -9.59 -3.24
CA MET A 321 -2.90 -10.31 -2.59
C MET A 321 -2.45 -11.69 -2.10
N ALA A 322 -1.75 -12.45 -2.95
CA ALA A 322 -1.25 -13.78 -2.59
C ALA A 322 -0.25 -13.73 -1.41
N VAL A 323 0.71 -12.81 -1.47
CA VAL A 323 1.70 -12.64 -0.39
C VAL A 323 1.02 -12.23 0.92
N MET A 324 0.08 -11.30 0.88
CA MET A 324 -0.62 -10.82 2.07
C MET A 324 -1.56 -11.86 2.66
N THR A 325 -2.26 -12.62 1.79
CA THR A 325 -3.09 -13.75 2.25
C THR A 325 -2.24 -14.84 2.89
N ALA A 326 -1.13 -15.21 2.25
CA ALA A 326 -0.19 -16.20 2.80
C ALA A 326 0.39 -15.74 4.15
N LEU A 327 0.71 -14.45 4.28
CA LEU A 327 1.18 -13.86 5.53
C LEU A 327 0.09 -13.94 6.62
N ALA A 328 -1.14 -13.56 6.31
CA ALA A 328 -2.25 -13.57 7.27
C ALA A 328 -2.66 -15.00 7.68
N VAL A 329 -2.56 -15.98 6.77
CA VAL A 329 -2.77 -17.40 7.10
C VAL A 329 -1.68 -17.91 8.04
N ARG A 330 -0.43 -17.52 7.80
CA ARG A 330 0.71 -17.94 8.64
C ARG A 330 0.73 -17.21 9.99
N LEU A 331 0.34 -15.97 10.01
CA LEU A 331 0.32 -15.10 11.19
C LEU A 331 -1.07 -14.48 11.30
N PRO A 332 -2.05 -15.19 11.92
CA PRO A 332 -3.42 -14.72 12.04
C PRO A 332 -3.54 -13.65 13.14
N VAL A 333 -2.85 -12.52 12.92
CA VAL A 333 -2.83 -11.39 13.84
C VAL A 333 -3.18 -10.09 13.08
N TYR A 334 -3.75 -9.12 13.79
CA TYR A 334 -4.11 -7.83 13.22
C TYR A 334 -2.95 -7.17 12.45
N ALA A 335 -1.72 -7.30 12.96
CA ALA A 335 -0.53 -6.76 12.31
C ALA A 335 -0.29 -7.31 10.89
N ALA A 336 -0.84 -8.49 10.54
CA ALA A 336 -0.77 -9.06 9.20
C ALA A 336 -1.89 -8.56 8.26
N ALA A 337 -3.00 -8.02 8.80
CA ALA A 337 -4.15 -7.52 8.03
C ALA A 337 -4.07 -6.01 7.73
N LYS A 338 -2.87 -5.44 7.68
CA LYS A 338 -2.68 -3.99 7.48
C LYS A 338 -2.91 -3.58 6.03
N ALA A 339 -3.80 -2.61 5.83
CA ALA A 339 -4.03 -1.98 4.53
C ALA A 339 -2.76 -1.34 3.95
N SER A 340 -1.82 -0.88 4.79
CA SER A 340 -0.55 -0.32 4.37
C SER A 340 0.26 -1.25 3.46
N TYR A 341 0.20 -2.56 3.68
CA TYR A 341 0.91 -3.52 2.84
C TYR A 341 0.35 -3.62 1.41
N PHE A 342 -0.91 -3.24 1.21
CA PHE A 342 -1.52 -3.16 -0.12
C PHE A 342 -1.14 -1.90 -0.90
N LEU A 343 -0.54 -0.89 -0.26
CA LEU A 343 -0.10 0.33 -0.96
C LEU A 343 1.05 0.08 -1.95
N ASN A 344 1.76 -1.04 -1.86
CA ASN A 344 2.65 -1.49 -2.95
C ASN A 344 1.87 -1.72 -4.26
N SER A 345 0.57 -2.04 -4.19
CA SER A 345 -0.32 -2.18 -5.35
C SER A 345 -1.01 -0.89 -5.77
N LEU A 346 -0.69 0.25 -5.17
CA LEU A 346 -1.30 1.53 -5.53
C LEU A 346 -1.21 1.85 -7.04
N PRO A 347 -0.08 1.55 -7.76
CA PRO A 347 -0.04 1.68 -9.21
C PRO A 347 -1.11 0.85 -9.93
N ALA A 348 -1.37 -0.39 -9.48
CA ALA A 348 -2.41 -1.23 -10.07
C ALA A 348 -3.81 -0.68 -9.75
N PHE A 349 -4.05 -0.20 -8.53
CA PHE A 349 -5.32 0.39 -8.12
C PHE A 349 -5.70 1.59 -9.01
N VAL A 350 -4.79 2.55 -9.19
CA VAL A 350 -5.08 3.74 -10.01
C VAL A 350 -5.27 3.39 -11.49
N VAL A 351 -4.56 2.39 -12.01
CA VAL A 351 -4.72 1.93 -13.39
C VAL A 351 -6.07 1.26 -13.59
N PHE A 352 -6.47 0.34 -12.72
CA PHE A 352 -7.76 -0.32 -12.83
C PHE A 352 -8.92 0.65 -12.59
N LEU A 353 -8.77 1.58 -11.66
CA LEU A 353 -9.75 2.65 -11.48
C LEU A 353 -9.89 3.48 -12.75
N SER A 354 -8.78 3.88 -13.38
CA SER A 354 -8.82 4.61 -14.65
C SER A 354 -9.55 3.83 -15.75
N LEU A 355 -9.26 2.52 -15.89
CA LEU A 355 -9.95 1.67 -16.88
C LEU A 355 -11.43 1.51 -16.59
N GLY A 356 -11.83 1.42 -15.33
CA GLY A 356 -13.23 1.41 -14.92
C GLY A 356 -13.93 2.73 -15.26
N LEU A 357 -13.30 3.85 -14.96
CA LEU A 357 -13.78 5.21 -15.25
C LEU A 357 -13.95 5.45 -16.75
N MET A 358 -13.06 4.95 -17.61
CA MET A 358 -13.19 5.05 -19.07
C MET A 358 -14.50 4.43 -19.57
N THR A 359 -15.05 3.43 -18.88
CA THR A 359 -16.36 2.87 -19.28
C THR A 359 -17.52 3.81 -19.00
N CYS A 360 -17.35 4.71 -18.02
CA CYS A 360 -18.36 5.69 -17.64
C CYS A 360 -18.35 6.93 -18.53
N GLU A 361 -17.27 7.19 -19.25
CA GLU A 361 -17.14 8.35 -20.15
C GLU A 361 -18.04 8.29 -21.38
N LYS A 362 -18.53 7.10 -21.73
CA LYS A 362 -19.40 6.88 -22.89
C LYS A 362 -20.78 7.51 -22.73
N SER A 363 -21.22 7.78 -21.50
CA SER A 363 -22.49 8.41 -21.18
C SER A 363 -22.27 9.73 -20.45
N LYS A 364 -22.83 10.82 -20.95
CA LYS A 364 -22.73 12.14 -20.32
C LYS A 364 -23.31 12.11 -18.89
N HIS A 365 -24.45 11.45 -18.69
CA HIS A 365 -25.08 11.34 -17.39
C HIS A 365 -24.18 10.57 -16.40
N LEU A 366 -23.66 9.40 -16.83
CA LEU A 366 -22.78 8.59 -15.98
C LEU A 366 -21.48 9.30 -15.63
N LYS A 367 -20.92 10.08 -16.58
CA LYS A 367 -19.75 10.92 -16.33
C LYS A 367 -20.01 11.95 -15.24
N TRP A 368 -21.16 12.65 -15.27
CA TRP A 368 -21.54 13.61 -14.23
C TRP A 368 -21.77 12.95 -12.88
N THR A 369 -22.48 11.81 -12.86
CA THR A 369 -22.70 11.03 -11.62
C THR A 369 -21.35 10.64 -10.98
N VAL A 370 -20.42 10.14 -11.78
CA VAL A 370 -19.06 9.81 -11.34
C VAL A 370 -18.35 11.04 -10.77
N MET A 371 -18.40 12.18 -11.47
CA MET A 371 -17.77 13.43 -10.98
C MET A 371 -18.32 13.85 -9.62
N ILE A 372 -19.64 13.84 -9.45
CA ILE A 372 -20.30 14.18 -8.18
C ILE A 372 -19.88 13.20 -7.08
N ALA A 373 -19.89 11.89 -7.33
CA ALA A 373 -19.50 10.87 -6.37
C ALA A 373 -18.03 11.03 -5.90
N PHE A 374 -17.11 11.31 -6.84
CA PHE A 374 -15.70 11.53 -6.48
C PHE A 374 -15.48 12.88 -5.79
N SER A 375 -16.18 13.94 -6.18
CA SER A 375 -16.12 15.21 -5.46
C SER A 375 -16.58 15.04 -4.02
N PHE A 376 -17.64 14.28 -3.78
CA PHE A 376 -18.12 13.96 -2.46
C PHE A 376 -17.11 13.11 -1.67
N LEU A 377 -16.52 12.08 -2.29
CA LEU A 377 -15.46 11.27 -1.68
C LEU A 377 -14.26 12.13 -1.25
N PHE A 378 -13.78 13.01 -2.13
CA PHE A 378 -12.65 13.90 -1.82
C PHE A 378 -12.97 14.89 -0.71
N CYS A 379 -14.21 15.40 -0.68
CA CYS A 379 -14.68 16.24 0.40
C CYS A 379 -14.68 15.47 1.74
N LEU A 380 -15.27 14.28 1.79
CA LEU A 380 -15.28 13.45 3.00
C LEU A 380 -13.86 13.08 3.46
N ALA A 381 -12.96 12.70 2.54
CA ALA A 381 -11.58 12.39 2.87
C ALA A 381 -10.85 13.60 3.45
N SER A 382 -11.04 14.79 2.85
CA SER A 382 -10.47 16.05 3.36
C SER A 382 -10.98 16.40 4.75
N VAL A 383 -12.29 16.27 4.99
CA VAL A 383 -12.91 16.52 6.29
C VAL A 383 -12.40 15.52 7.34
N HIS A 384 -12.25 14.24 6.97
CA HIS A 384 -11.69 13.22 7.85
C HIS A 384 -10.26 13.53 8.24
N ILE A 385 -9.40 13.86 7.28
CA ILE A 385 -7.99 14.22 7.52
C ILE A 385 -7.91 15.45 8.44
N LEU A 386 -8.71 16.48 8.15
CA LEU A 386 -8.77 17.69 8.98
C LEU A 386 -9.27 17.36 10.41
N HIS A 387 -10.29 16.51 10.55
CA HIS A 387 -10.79 16.06 11.84
C HIS A 387 -9.70 15.35 12.65
N VAL A 388 -8.92 14.44 12.04
CA VAL A 388 -7.78 13.77 12.68
C VAL A 388 -6.73 14.80 13.12
N VAL A 389 -6.34 15.72 12.24
CA VAL A 389 -5.34 16.75 12.55
C VAL A 389 -5.80 17.65 13.71
N LEU A 390 -7.04 18.11 13.68
CA LEU A 390 -7.60 18.95 14.75
C LEU A 390 -7.68 18.18 16.07
N SER A 391 -8.08 16.91 16.05
CA SER A 391 -8.10 16.05 17.25
C SER A 391 -6.72 15.91 17.87
N ILE A 392 -5.68 15.72 17.05
CA ILE A 392 -4.29 15.65 17.52
C ILE A 392 -3.86 16.98 18.14
N LEU A 393 -4.21 18.11 17.52
CA LEU A 393 -3.81 19.44 18.01
C LEU A 393 -4.53 19.84 19.31
N VAL A 394 -5.79 19.47 19.47
CA VAL A 394 -6.62 19.81 20.63
C VAL A 394 -6.35 18.87 21.80
N LEU A 395 -6.22 17.57 21.53
CA LEU A 395 -6.02 16.53 22.56
C LEU A 395 -4.53 16.33 22.92
N LYS A 396 -3.63 17.20 22.45
CA LYS A 396 -2.21 17.14 22.80
C LYS A 396 -2.09 17.08 24.32
N PRO A 397 -1.89 15.91 24.94
CA PRO A 397 -1.65 15.88 26.37
C PRO A 397 -0.33 16.57 26.60
N ALA A 398 -0.30 17.52 27.52
CA ALA A 398 0.91 18.18 27.99
C ALA A 398 2.00 17.18 28.46
N ASN A 399 1.66 15.91 28.60
CA ASN A 399 2.44 14.83 29.17
C ASN A 399 3.09 13.87 28.14
N LEU A 400 2.90 14.01 26.82
CA LEU A 400 3.54 13.14 25.82
C LEU A 400 4.83 13.71 25.25
N LEU A 401 5.32 14.83 25.73
CA LEU A 401 6.57 15.50 25.37
C LEU A 401 7.51 15.75 26.56
N GLY A 402 7.24 15.10 27.69
CA GLY A 402 8.15 15.07 28.83
C GLY A 402 9.18 13.96 28.69
#